data_2e1f7beb67377b82aa1ac6a4ee8faa51
#
_entry.id   2e1f7beb67377b82aa1ac6a4ee8faa51
#
_cell.length_a   1.000
_cell.length_b   1.000
_cell.length_c   1.000
_cell.angle_alpha   90.00
_cell.angle_beta   90.00
_cell.angle_gamma   90.00
#
_symmetry.space_group_name_H-M   'P 1'
#
loop_
_entity.id
_entity.type
_entity.pdbx_description
1 polymer ?
#
loop_
_entity_poly.entity_id
_entity_poly.type
_entity_poly.pdbx_seq_one_letter_code
_entity_poly.pdbx_strand_id
1 'polypeptide(L)'
;MNFDVDYQGEYMVHKEIYIELQDTQWQFDYIDHDRNIARAIAYDENGIFYFVRAERDDDFGKATLIETAGGGVEVGEELQTAIQRELKEELGVSVEIVFKIGVVSDYYNLIHRHNINNYFLCKVKSFGEKNLTQDEIDSFHLSTLQLSYEEAVREYENRKNTRLGTLVANRELPILYRAKEIIDDIESE
;
A
#
# COMPACT_ATOMS: atom_id res chain seq x y z
N MET A 1 -17.49 -7.99 -12.20
CA MET A 1 -16.42 -8.67 -12.95
C MET A 1 -16.35 -7.95 -14.28
N ASN A 2 -15.45 -6.98 -14.44
CA ASN A 2 -15.22 -6.30 -15.71
C ASN A 2 -14.19 -7.13 -16.48
N PHE A 3 -14.56 -7.55 -17.67
CA PHE A 3 -13.69 -8.28 -18.59
C PHE A 3 -13.33 -7.33 -19.71
N ASP A 4 -12.06 -7.01 -19.81
CA ASP A 4 -11.53 -6.23 -20.93
C ASP A 4 -11.12 -7.19 -22.04
N VAL A 5 -11.35 -6.82 -23.30
CA VAL A 5 -11.10 -7.67 -24.47
C VAL A 5 -9.88 -7.14 -25.19
N ASP A 6 -8.85 -7.98 -25.38
CA ASP A 6 -7.68 -7.61 -26.16
C ASP A 6 -7.99 -7.46 -27.67
N TYR A 7 -7.00 -6.98 -28.45
CA TYR A 7 -7.11 -6.78 -29.91
C TYR A 7 -7.42 -8.06 -30.71
N GLN A 8 -7.40 -9.24 -30.06
CA GLN A 8 -7.75 -10.53 -30.66
C GLN A 8 -9.11 -11.05 -30.19
N GLY A 9 -9.84 -10.29 -29.36
CA GLY A 9 -11.14 -10.69 -28.82
C GLY A 9 -11.02 -11.58 -27.57
N GLU A 10 -9.84 -11.67 -26.97
CA GLU A 10 -9.63 -12.32 -25.67
C GLU A 10 -9.73 -11.28 -24.56
N TYR A 11 -10.44 -11.63 -23.47
CA TYR A 11 -10.58 -10.77 -22.30
C TYR A 11 -9.25 -10.68 -21.57
N MET A 12 -8.69 -9.47 -21.42
CA MET A 12 -7.54 -9.26 -20.52
C MET A 12 -8.00 -9.44 -19.09
N VAL A 13 -7.69 -10.60 -18.53
CA VAL A 13 -7.95 -10.90 -17.12
C VAL A 13 -6.68 -10.58 -16.35
N HIS A 14 -6.66 -9.40 -15.71
CA HIS A 14 -5.61 -9.12 -14.73
C HIS A 14 -5.70 -10.14 -13.60
N LYS A 15 -4.60 -10.87 -13.37
CA LYS A 15 -4.52 -11.83 -12.26
C LYS A 15 -3.95 -11.14 -11.02
N GLU A 16 -4.54 -11.46 -9.87
CA GLU A 16 -3.95 -11.12 -8.58
C GLU A 16 -2.56 -11.75 -8.46
N ILE A 17 -1.61 -10.99 -7.90
CA ILE A 17 -0.26 -11.48 -7.61
C ILE A 17 -0.15 -11.92 -6.15
N TYR A 18 0.73 -12.89 -5.88
CA TYR A 18 1.10 -13.28 -4.53
C TYR A 18 2.61 -13.21 -4.39
N ILE A 19 3.09 -12.47 -3.39
CA ILE A 19 4.50 -12.28 -3.11
C ILE A 19 4.76 -12.67 -1.66
N GLU A 20 5.78 -13.47 -1.42
CA GLU A 20 6.29 -13.79 -0.08
C GLU A 20 7.68 -13.19 0.10
N LEU A 21 7.88 -12.39 1.14
CA LEU A 21 9.10 -11.66 1.43
C LEU A 21 9.61 -12.02 2.82
N GLN A 22 10.83 -12.56 2.88
CA GLN A 22 11.51 -12.79 4.13
C GLN A 22 12.20 -11.52 4.62
N ASP A 23 12.23 -11.31 5.95
CA ASP A 23 13.02 -10.23 6.54
C ASP A 23 14.51 -10.58 6.43
N THR A 24 15.20 -9.83 5.57
CA THR A 24 16.66 -9.97 5.35
C THR A 24 17.48 -8.99 6.20
N GLN A 25 16.82 -8.15 7.01
CA GLN A 25 17.44 -7.06 7.75
C GLN A 25 17.70 -7.40 9.23
N TRP A 26 16.83 -8.21 9.82
CA TRP A 26 16.92 -8.68 11.18
C TRP A 26 16.91 -10.20 11.24
N GLN A 27 17.65 -10.73 12.22
CA GLN A 27 17.71 -12.18 12.41
C GLN A 27 16.33 -12.71 12.81
N PHE A 28 15.92 -13.81 12.20
CA PHE A 28 14.72 -14.53 12.59
C PHE A 28 14.94 -15.19 13.98
N ASP A 29 13.93 -15.08 14.82
CA ASP A 29 13.85 -15.80 16.10
C ASP A 29 12.52 -16.58 16.12
N TYR A 30 11.39 -15.89 16.24
CA TYR A 30 10.04 -16.48 16.17
C TYR A 30 9.04 -15.44 15.66
N ILE A 31 7.83 -15.90 15.34
CA ILE A 31 6.68 -15.03 15.06
C ILE A 31 5.63 -15.31 16.13
N ASP A 32 5.12 -14.27 16.76
CA ASP A 32 4.12 -14.39 17.83
C ASP A 32 2.70 -14.04 17.36
N HIS A 33 2.56 -13.25 16.27
CA HIS A 33 1.25 -12.91 15.72
C HIS A 33 1.27 -12.59 14.23
N ASP A 34 0.14 -12.88 13.59
CA ASP A 34 -0.19 -12.45 12.23
C ASP A 34 -1.00 -11.16 12.28
N ARG A 35 -0.77 -10.26 11.32
CA ARG A 35 -1.57 -9.05 11.13
C ARG A 35 -2.13 -9.03 9.72
N ASN A 36 -3.46 -9.04 9.60
CA ASN A 36 -4.14 -8.84 8.34
C ASN A 36 -4.31 -7.34 8.08
N ILE A 37 -3.86 -6.87 6.92
CA ILE A 37 -3.77 -5.45 6.57
C ILE A 37 -4.42 -5.24 5.19
N ALA A 38 -5.22 -4.18 5.05
CA ALA A 38 -5.70 -3.68 3.78
C ALA A 38 -4.91 -2.44 3.40
N ARG A 39 -4.35 -2.40 2.16
CA ARG A 39 -3.55 -1.30 1.61
C ARG A 39 -4.03 -0.91 0.23
N ALA A 40 -3.79 0.32 -0.18
CA ALA A 40 -4.17 0.79 -1.50
C ALA A 40 -3.05 1.55 -2.22
N ILE A 41 -2.93 1.27 -3.52
CA ILE A 41 -2.40 2.25 -4.47
C ILE A 41 -3.57 3.14 -4.85
N ALA A 42 -3.61 4.34 -4.27
CA ALA A 42 -4.64 5.35 -4.54
C ALA A 42 -4.12 6.33 -5.59
N TYR A 43 -4.91 6.59 -6.63
CA TYR A 43 -4.55 7.52 -7.72
C TYR A 43 -5.76 8.33 -8.17
N ASP A 44 -5.53 9.50 -8.77
CA ASP A 44 -6.59 10.35 -9.33
C ASP A 44 -6.60 10.34 -10.87
N GLU A 45 -7.54 11.07 -11.45
CA GLU A 45 -7.72 11.22 -12.91
C GLU A 45 -6.56 11.93 -13.60
N ASN A 46 -5.68 12.60 -12.86
CA ASN A 46 -4.49 13.28 -13.38
C ASN A 46 -3.23 12.39 -13.30
N GLY A 47 -3.37 11.13 -12.87
CA GLY A 47 -2.25 10.20 -12.69
C GLY A 47 -1.38 10.52 -11.47
N ILE A 48 -1.89 11.26 -10.50
CA ILE A 48 -1.20 11.54 -9.23
C ILE A 48 -1.54 10.43 -8.23
N PHE A 49 -0.50 9.88 -7.61
CA PHE A 49 -0.58 8.85 -6.59
C PHE A 49 -0.52 9.46 -5.18
N TYR A 50 -1.29 8.88 -4.26
CA TYR A 50 -1.45 9.35 -2.90
C TYR A 50 -0.87 8.35 -1.92
N PHE A 51 0.08 8.81 -1.11
CA PHE A 51 0.78 8.02 -0.10
C PHE A 51 0.69 8.70 1.27
N VAL A 52 1.02 7.95 2.30
CA VAL A 52 1.28 8.50 3.63
C VAL A 52 2.79 8.61 3.85
N ARG A 53 3.20 9.73 4.43
CA ARG A 53 4.55 9.92 4.95
C ARG A 53 4.47 9.80 6.47
N ALA A 54 5.22 8.86 7.03
CA ALA A 54 5.33 8.63 8.46
C ALA A 54 6.73 9.00 8.96
N GLU A 55 6.79 9.80 10.03
CA GLU A 55 8.01 10.04 10.79
C GLU A 55 7.97 9.16 12.05
N ARG A 56 8.91 8.23 12.16
CA ARG A 56 8.90 7.21 13.21
C ARG A 56 10.12 7.35 14.12
N ASP A 57 9.92 7.04 15.41
CA ASP A 57 10.98 6.85 16.40
C ASP A 57 10.53 5.70 17.31
N ASP A 58 10.76 4.47 16.86
CA ASP A 58 10.28 3.24 17.49
C ASP A 58 11.39 2.17 17.55
N ASP A 59 11.02 0.90 17.77
CA ASP A 59 11.95 -0.22 17.84
C ASP A 59 12.88 -0.34 16.63
N PHE A 60 12.46 0.12 15.47
CA PHE A 60 13.27 0.18 14.25
C PHE A 60 14.23 1.39 14.22
N GLY A 61 14.12 2.28 15.20
CA GLY A 61 14.85 3.54 15.27
C GLY A 61 14.17 4.68 14.52
N LYS A 62 14.88 5.80 14.42
CA LYS A 62 14.39 6.98 13.70
C LYS A 62 14.37 6.75 12.21
N ALA A 63 13.20 6.94 11.58
CA ALA A 63 13.04 6.85 10.14
C ALA A 63 11.91 7.76 9.64
N THR A 64 12.07 8.27 8.42
CA THR A 64 10.97 8.85 7.64
C THR A 64 10.67 7.89 6.52
N LEU A 65 9.45 7.37 6.46
CA LEU A 65 8.99 6.42 5.46
C LEU A 65 7.94 7.04 4.57
N ILE A 66 7.84 6.50 3.37
CA ILE A 66 6.68 6.60 2.51
C ILE A 66 6.03 5.22 2.46
N GLU A 67 4.73 5.17 2.66
CA GLU A 67 3.95 3.92 2.62
C GLU A 67 2.65 4.14 1.84
N THR A 68 2.12 3.07 1.30
CA THR A 68 0.74 3.06 0.82
C THR A 68 -0.22 3.25 1.99
N ALA A 69 -1.27 4.03 1.79
CA ALA A 69 -2.29 4.21 2.81
C ALA A 69 -3.01 2.89 3.10
N GLY A 70 -3.37 2.68 4.35
CA GLY A 70 -4.04 1.47 4.80
C GLY A 70 -3.61 1.01 6.18
N GLY A 71 -4.39 0.12 6.77
CA GLY A 71 -4.18 -0.35 8.13
C GLY A 71 -4.78 -1.70 8.43
N GLY A 72 -4.89 -2.00 9.71
CA GLY A 72 -5.40 -3.29 10.18
C GLY A 72 -6.85 -3.53 9.82
N VAL A 73 -7.15 -4.74 9.38
CA VAL A 73 -8.53 -5.20 9.18
C VAL A 73 -9.12 -5.57 10.53
N GLU A 74 -10.27 -4.99 10.88
CA GLU A 74 -10.95 -5.26 12.14
C GLU A 74 -11.62 -6.66 12.15
N VAL A 75 -11.92 -7.16 13.34
CA VAL A 75 -12.56 -8.47 13.49
C VAL A 75 -13.96 -8.47 12.84
N GLY A 76 -14.13 -9.31 11.82
CA GLY A 76 -15.38 -9.40 11.07
C GLY A 76 -15.57 -8.35 10.00
N GLU A 77 -14.57 -7.50 9.77
CA GLU A 77 -14.58 -6.51 8.70
C GLU A 77 -14.15 -7.13 7.36
N GLU A 78 -14.87 -6.78 6.30
CA GLU A 78 -14.49 -7.16 4.94
C GLU A 78 -13.34 -6.29 4.43
N LEU A 79 -12.42 -6.88 3.66
CA LEU A 79 -11.22 -6.18 3.14
C LEU A 79 -11.54 -4.89 2.40
N GLN A 80 -12.62 -4.88 1.60
CA GLN A 80 -13.03 -3.70 0.83
C GLN A 80 -13.57 -2.60 1.74
N THR A 81 -14.24 -2.95 2.82
CA THR A 81 -14.70 -2.00 3.84
C THR A 81 -13.51 -1.41 4.58
N ALA A 82 -12.57 -2.26 5.00
CA ALA A 82 -11.35 -1.83 5.68
C ALA A 82 -10.58 -0.81 4.85
N ILE A 83 -10.32 -1.10 3.56
CA ILE A 83 -9.53 -0.17 2.74
C ILE A 83 -10.25 1.15 2.49
N GLN A 84 -11.58 1.16 2.32
CA GLN A 84 -12.33 2.40 2.17
C GLN A 84 -12.32 3.24 3.45
N ARG A 85 -12.42 2.60 4.63
CA ARG A 85 -12.31 3.25 5.94
C ARG A 85 -10.93 3.88 6.11
N GLU A 86 -9.85 3.11 5.90
CA GLU A 86 -8.47 3.58 6.06
C GLU A 86 -8.14 4.75 5.13
N LEU A 87 -8.52 4.68 3.84
CA LEU A 87 -8.28 5.77 2.90
C LEU A 87 -9.04 7.06 3.29
N LYS A 88 -10.24 6.91 3.86
CA LYS A 88 -10.98 8.06 4.38
C LYS A 88 -10.31 8.66 5.60
N GLU A 89 -9.81 7.83 6.52
CA GLU A 89 -9.16 8.25 7.75
C GLU A 89 -7.81 8.90 7.46
N GLU A 90 -6.91 8.24 6.74
CA GLU A 90 -5.54 8.70 6.52
C GLU A 90 -5.40 9.76 5.43
N LEU A 91 -6.13 9.64 4.32
CA LEU A 91 -6.01 10.54 3.16
C LEU A 91 -7.19 11.52 3.04
N GLY A 92 -8.31 11.28 3.72
CA GLY A 92 -9.53 12.08 3.58
C GLY A 92 -10.18 11.89 2.22
N VAL A 93 -10.08 10.73 1.60
CA VAL A 93 -10.62 10.49 0.25
C VAL A 93 -11.74 9.45 0.25
N SER A 94 -12.71 9.61 -0.66
CA SER A 94 -13.59 8.54 -1.07
C SER A 94 -13.08 7.95 -2.39
N VAL A 95 -13.17 6.65 -2.55
CA VAL A 95 -12.57 5.93 -3.66
C VAL A 95 -13.53 4.94 -4.31
N GLU A 96 -13.26 4.65 -5.57
CA GLU A 96 -13.72 3.45 -6.25
C GLU A 96 -12.61 2.41 -6.23
N ILE A 97 -12.92 1.19 -5.77
CA ILE A 97 -12.00 0.06 -5.86
C ILE A 97 -12.05 -0.46 -7.29
N VAL A 98 -10.95 -0.30 -8.01
CA VAL A 98 -10.82 -0.70 -9.42
C VAL A 98 -10.49 -2.18 -9.53
N PHE A 99 -9.48 -2.63 -8.75
CA PHE A 99 -8.97 -3.99 -8.83
C PHE A 99 -8.30 -4.41 -7.52
N LYS A 100 -8.33 -5.69 -7.18
CA LYS A 100 -7.49 -6.26 -6.13
C LYS A 100 -6.16 -6.69 -6.75
N ILE A 101 -5.08 -5.94 -6.48
CA ILE A 101 -3.76 -6.16 -7.08
C ILE A 101 -3.19 -7.51 -6.64
N GLY A 102 -3.32 -7.83 -5.34
CA GLY A 102 -2.82 -9.10 -4.81
C GLY A 102 -2.50 -9.05 -3.32
N VAL A 103 -1.67 -9.98 -2.90
CA VAL A 103 -1.25 -10.15 -1.50
C VAL A 103 0.27 -10.16 -1.41
N VAL A 104 0.80 -9.41 -0.45
CA VAL A 104 2.21 -9.53 -0.02
C VAL A 104 2.24 -10.03 1.41
N SER A 105 2.83 -11.22 1.58
CA SER A 105 3.15 -11.83 2.87
C SER A 105 4.58 -11.41 3.23
N ASP A 106 4.76 -10.63 4.31
CA ASP A 106 6.07 -10.16 4.73
C ASP A 106 6.31 -10.28 6.23
N TYR A 107 7.58 -10.42 6.60
CA TYR A 107 8.01 -10.64 7.97
C TYR A 107 8.78 -9.44 8.49
N TYR A 108 8.55 -9.10 9.78
CA TYR A 108 9.26 -8.11 10.56
C TYR A 108 9.83 -8.78 11.80
N ASN A 109 11.01 -9.40 11.65
CA ASN A 109 11.62 -10.25 12.67
C ASN A 109 11.93 -9.51 13.97
N LEU A 110 12.30 -8.22 13.87
CA LEU A 110 12.61 -7.40 15.06
C LEU A 110 11.42 -7.30 16.04
N ILE A 111 10.21 -7.31 15.52
CA ILE A 111 8.98 -7.20 16.32
C ILE A 111 8.12 -8.46 16.26
N HIS A 112 8.71 -9.58 15.85
CA HIS A 112 8.12 -10.92 15.83
C HIS A 112 6.77 -11.00 15.09
N ARG A 113 6.61 -10.21 14.02
CA ARG A 113 5.34 -10.03 13.32
C ARG A 113 5.40 -10.51 11.88
N HIS A 114 4.36 -11.25 11.48
CA HIS A 114 4.05 -11.57 10.10
C HIS A 114 2.86 -10.75 9.64
N ASN A 115 2.98 -10.09 8.48
CA ASN A 115 1.89 -9.32 7.89
C ASN A 115 1.36 -10.00 6.63
N ILE A 116 0.06 -9.96 6.47
CA ILE A 116 -0.67 -10.35 5.26
C ILE A 116 -1.26 -9.07 4.69
N ASN A 117 -0.56 -8.45 3.73
CA ASN A 117 -0.95 -7.18 3.14
C ASN A 117 -1.80 -7.42 1.89
N ASN A 118 -3.08 -7.05 1.93
CA ASN A 118 -4.00 -7.14 0.81
C ASN A 118 -4.03 -5.80 0.08
N TYR A 119 -3.56 -5.77 -1.17
CA TYR A 119 -3.42 -4.53 -1.95
C TYR A 119 -4.55 -4.35 -2.95
N PHE A 120 -5.07 -3.13 -2.98
CA PHE A 120 -6.11 -2.68 -3.90
C PHE A 120 -5.63 -1.51 -4.75
N LEU A 121 -6.05 -1.48 -6.02
CA LEU A 121 -5.99 -0.30 -6.87
C LEU A 121 -7.26 0.50 -6.66
N CYS A 122 -7.13 1.76 -6.23
CA CYS A 122 -8.25 2.62 -5.86
C CYS A 122 -8.19 3.95 -6.61
N LYS A 123 -9.26 4.30 -7.33
CA LYS A 123 -9.39 5.59 -7.99
C LYS A 123 -10.08 6.60 -7.07
N VAL A 124 -9.42 7.72 -6.81
CA VAL A 124 -9.97 8.80 -5.97
C VAL A 124 -11.16 9.45 -6.68
N LYS A 125 -12.27 9.59 -5.96
CA LYS A 125 -13.51 10.22 -6.45
C LYS A 125 -13.77 11.59 -5.85
N SER A 126 -13.46 11.76 -4.57
CA SER A 126 -13.62 13.04 -3.89
C SER A 126 -12.69 13.16 -2.69
N PHE A 127 -12.42 14.40 -2.31
CA PHE A 127 -11.63 14.75 -1.14
C PHE A 127 -12.56 15.28 -0.03
N GLY A 128 -12.23 14.96 1.22
CA GLY A 128 -12.93 15.38 2.43
C GLY A 128 -11.95 15.55 3.58
N GLU A 129 -12.47 15.56 4.80
CA GLU A 129 -11.67 15.68 6.01
C GLU A 129 -11.03 14.33 6.36
N LYS A 130 -9.80 14.39 6.89
CA LYS A 130 -9.11 13.25 7.48
C LYS A 130 -9.58 13.03 8.91
N ASN A 131 -9.47 11.79 9.37
CA ASN A 131 -9.80 11.44 10.75
C ASN A 131 -8.67 10.59 11.34
N LEU A 132 -7.50 11.20 11.45
CA LEU A 132 -6.31 10.54 12.01
C LEU A 132 -6.52 10.25 13.50
N THR A 133 -6.05 9.10 13.94
CA THR A 133 -5.96 8.74 15.35
C THR A 133 -4.91 9.59 16.06
N GLN A 134 -4.96 9.65 17.39
CA GLN A 134 -3.98 10.41 18.17
C GLN A 134 -2.55 9.89 17.97
N ASP A 135 -2.38 8.57 17.85
CA ASP A 135 -1.06 7.96 17.58
C ASP A 135 -0.52 8.32 16.21
N GLU A 136 -1.36 8.40 15.18
CA GLU A 136 -0.96 8.81 13.83
C GLU A 136 -0.53 10.29 13.78
N ILE A 137 -1.12 11.12 14.63
CA ILE A 137 -0.76 12.54 14.76
C ILE A 137 0.53 12.69 15.56
N ASP A 138 0.59 12.12 16.78
CA ASP A 138 1.61 12.44 17.77
C ASP A 138 2.85 11.54 17.63
N SER A 139 2.66 10.25 17.28
CA SER A 139 3.74 9.27 17.21
C SER A 139 4.32 9.12 15.81
N PHE A 140 3.47 9.21 14.78
CA PHE A 140 3.89 8.99 13.38
C PHE A 140 3.91 10.27 12.54
N HIS A 141 3.38 11.38 13.04
CA HIS A 141 3.28 12.65 12.30
C HIS A 141 2.83 12.44 10.85
N LEU A 142 1.76 11.63 10.69
CA LEU A 142 1.27 11.23 9.38
C LEU A 142 0.89 12.44 8.53
N SER A 143 1.39 12.47 7.32
CA SER A 143 1.05 13.47 6.31
C SER A 143 0.80 12.82 4.95
N THR A 144 -0.02 13.47 4.12
CA THR A 144 -0.25 13.01 2.75
C THR A 144 0.88 13.46 1.84
N LEU A 145 1.34 12.56 1.00
CA LEU A 145 2.30 12.83 -0.04
C LEU A 145 1.65 12.56 -1.41
N GLN A 146 1.74 13.51 -2.32
CA GLN A 146 1.22 13.43 -3.68
C GLN A 146 2.41 13.36 -4.64
N LEU A 147 2.48 12.31 -5.43
CA LEU A 147 3.63 12.04 -6.30
C LEU A 147 3.16 11.54 -7.67
N SER A 148 3.93 11.86 -8.71
CA SER A 148 3.87 11.11 -9.95
C SER A 148 4.38 9.67 -9.72
N TYR A 149 4.12 8.79 -10.67
CA TYR A 149 4.62 7.42 -10.62
C TYR A 149 6.16 7.38 -10.47
N GLU A 150 6.88 8.16 -11.30
CA GLU A 150 8.34 8.19 -11.31
C GLU A 150 8.92 8.77 -10.00
N GLU A 151 8.24 9.74 -9.40
CA GLU A 151 8.61 10.28 -8.09
C GLU A 151 8.41 9.24 -6.99
N ALA A 152 7.30 8.50 -7.00
CA ALA A 152 7.03 7.44 -6.04
C ALA A 152 8.08 6.33 -6.11
N VAL A 153 8.42 5.87 -7.33
CA VAL A 153 9.49 4.87 -7.52
C VAL A 153 10.81 5.38 -6.95
N ARG A 154 11.20 6.63 -7.26
CA ARG A 154 12.45 7.23 -6.74
C ARG A 154 12.45 7.34 -5.22
N GLU A 155 11.33 7.70 -4.61
CA GLU A 155 11.23 7.81 -3.16
C GLU A 155 11.44 6.44 -2.49
N TYR A 156 10.83 5.37 -2.99
CA TYR A 156 11.06 4.02 -2.45
C TYR A 156 12.51 3.56 -2.66
N GLU A 157 13.08 3.77 -3.85
CA GLU A 157 14.48 3.40 -4.12
C GLU A 157 15.46 4.15 -3.22
N ASN A 158 15.24 5.45 -2.98
CA ASN A 158 16.06 6.25 -2.08
C ASN A 158 16.02 5.79 -0.62
N ARG A 159 14.92 5.16 -0.18
CA ARG A 159 14.75 4.64 1.19
C ARG A 159 15.45 3.30 1.44
N LYS A 160 15.89 2.60 0.40
CA LYS A 160 16.66 1.36 0.52
C LYS A 160 18.05 1.54 1.18
N ASN A 161 18.43 2.75 1.53
CA ASN A 161 19.63 3.05 2.29
C ASN A 161 19.49 2.77 3.81
N THR A 162 18.31 2.42 4.29
CA THR A 162 18.03 2.02 5.67
C THR A 162 17.44 0.62 5.72
N ARG A 163 17.61 -0.08 6.85
CA ARG A 163 17.09 -1.45 7.04
C ARG A 163 15.57 -1.51 6.88
N LEU A 164 14.85 -0.67 7.60
CA LEU A 164 13.38 -0.63 7.53
C LEU A 164 12.90 -0.15 6.15
N GLY A 165 13.55 0.87 5.59
CA GLY A 165 13.23 1.35 4.24
C GLY A 165 13.44 0.30 3.15
N THR A 166 14.43 -0.61 3.33
CA THR A 166 14.63 -1.75 2.43
C THR A 166 13.43 -2.71 2.47
N LEU A 167 12.95 -3.06 3.67
CA LEU A 167 11.76 -3.93 3.79
C LEU A 167 10.52 -3.29 3.16
N VAL A 168 10.28 -2.02 3.47
CA VAL A 168 9.12 -1.28 2.92
C VAL A 168 9.22 -1.20 1.39
N ALA A 169 10.36 -0.79 0.84
CA ALA A 169 10.53 -0.67 -0.60
C ALA A 169 10.39 -2.02 -1.34
N ASN A 170 10.91 -3.11 -0.76
CA ASN A 170 10.76 -4.45 -1.34
C ASN A 170 9.30 -4.91 -1.39
N ARG A 171 8.47 -4.49 -0.44
CA ARG A 171 7.04 -4.75 -0.41
C ARG A 171 6.26 -3.88 -1.41
N GLU A 172 6.54 -2.56 -1.41
CA GLU A 172 5.71 -1.58 -2.11
C GLU A 172 6.02 -1.48 -3.61
N LEU A 173 7.28 -1.56 -4.02
CA LEU A 173 7.68 -1.37 -5.42
C LEU A 173 7.04 -2.38 -6.39
N PRO A 174 7.02 -3.70 -6.13
CA PRO A 174 6.37 -4.64 -7.03
C PRO A 174 4.87 -4.36 -7.20
N ILE A 175 4.21 -3.91 -6.14
CA ILE A 175 2.80 -3.55 -6.15
C ILE A 175 2.57 -2.26 -6.95
N LEU A 176 3.43 -1.27 -6.78
CA LEU A 176 3.37 -0.01 -7.54
C LEU A 176 3.58 -0.25 -9.04
N TYR A 177 4.54 -1.11 -9.40
CA TYR A 177 4.76 -1.50 -10.80
C TYR A 177 3.53 -2.20 -11.38
N ARG A 178 2.96 -3.15 -10.64
CA ARG A 178 1.76 -3.86 -11.09
C ARG A 178 0.55 -2.95 -11.21
N ALA A 179 0.39 -2.00 -10.28
CA ALA A 179 -0.68 -1.00 -10.34
C ALA A 179 -0.56 -0.13 -11.61
N LYS A 180 0.67 0.29 -11.96
CA LYS A 180 0.91 1.09 -13.18
C LYS A 180 0.57 0.31 -14.45
N GLU A 181 0.96 -0.96 -14.55
CA GLU A 181 0.57 -1.82 -15.68
C GLU A 181 -0.96 -1.88 -15.84
N ILE A 182 -1.70 -2.11 -14.74
CA ILE A 182 -3.16 -2.17 -14.77
C ILE A 182 -3.77 -0.82 -15.21
N ILE A 183 -3.24 0.30 -14.71
CA ILE A 183 -3.72 1.64 -15.08
C ILE A 183 -3.49 1.88 -16.57
N ASP A 184 -2.29 1.57 -17.09
CA ASP A 184 -1.94 1.78 -18.49
C ASP A 184 -2.83 0.95 -19.44
N ASP A 185 -3.13 -0.28 -19.05
CA ASP A 185 -4.03 -1.15 -19.81
C ASP A 185 -5.46 -0.56 -19.85
N ILE A 186 -5.99 -0.10 -18.72
CA ILE A 186 -7.33 0.53 -18.62
C ILE A 186 -7.40 1.84 -19.43
N GLU A 187 -6.32 2.64 -19.44
CA GLU A 187 -6.29 3.93 -20.17
C GLU A 187 -6.08 3.76 -21.68
N SER A 188 -5.65 2.59 -22.12
CA SER A 188 -5.39 2.27 -23.52
C SER A 188 -6.67 1.81 -24.28
N GLU A 189 -7.75 1.55 -23.55
CA GLU A 189 -9.07 1.12 -24.07
C GLU A 189 -10.01 2.30 -24.35
#